data_45de62ee1947f97cacb1307737131cc6
#
_entry.id   45de62ee1947f97cacb1307737131cc6
#
_cell.length_a   1.000
_cell.length_b   1.000
_cell.length_c   1.000
_cell.angle_alpha   90.00
_cell.angle_beta   90.00
_cell.angle_gamma   90.00
#
_symmetry.space_group_name_H-M   'P 1'
#
loop_
_entity.id
_entity.type
_entity.pdbx_description
1 polymer ?
#
loop_
_entity_poly.entity_id
_entity_poly.type
_entity_poly.pdbx_seq_one_letter_code
_entity_poly.pdbx_strand_id
1 'polypeptide(L)'
;RSDRDWSSDVCSSDLNTSESERREILDGLQNGSVSLLIGTHALIEEPVAFKNLKLVIIDEQHRFGVSQRSALRNKGDNPHLLVMTATPIPRSLALTVYGDLELSVMDEMPAGRQPVETFVLSPSGREQAYNLIRSQVQNGRQAFIIYPLIEKGEREEVKAAVDEHEKLQKEIFPELSLGLLHGRMKPDEKDAVMARFKNGEHHILVSTSVVEVGVDVPNATVMMIEGANRFGLAQLHQFRGRVGRGSEKSYCLLIPESGDTVENERLTAMSETNDGFILAERDLQQRGPGDFLGTRQSGFAELKMANMTDVRLIEKARNEAKKIFDIDPELSSSQYEALRDVFNRFWTSGRGDIS
;
A
#
# COMPACT_ATOMS: atom_id res chain seq x y z
N ARG A 1 -0.72 -21.63 -13.83
CA ARG A 1 0.62 -22.24 -13.97
C ARG A 1 1.29 -21.55 -15.13
N SER A 2 2.18 -20.59 -14.87
CA SER A 2 3.08 -20.11 -15.93
C SER A 2 4.25 -21.06 -15.96
N ASP A 3 4.52 -21.66 -17.12
CA ASP A 3 5.68 -22.51 -17.40
C ASP A 3 6.97 -21.67 -17.37
N ARG A 4 7.34 -21.17 -16.21
CA ARG A 4 8.67 -20.65 -15.94
C ARG A 4 9.41 -21.73 -15.19
N ASP A 5 10.51 -22.15 -15.77
CA ASP A 5 11.52 -23.02 -15.13
C ASP A 5 12.06 -22.33 -13.88
N TRP A 6 11.34 -22.49 -12.77
CA TRP A 6 11.87 -22.17 -11.45
C TRP A 6 12.86 -23.25 -11.09
N SER A 7 14.07 -22.89 -10.72
CA SER A 7 15.04 -23.86 -10.19
C SER A 7 14.39 -24.61 -9.01
N SER A 8 14.76 -25.87 -8.80
CA SER A 8 14.25 -26.74 -7.73
C SER A 8 14.38 -26.14 -6.32
N ASP A 9 15.11 -25.02 -6.19
CA ASP A 9 15.44 -24.33 -4.95
C ASP A 9 14.44 -23.23 -4.58
N VAL A 10 13.44 -22.96 -5.43
CA VAL A 10 12.43 -21.90 -5.21
C VAL A 10 11.07 -22.54 -5.00
N CYS A 11 10.49 -22.31 -3.84
CA CYS A 11 9.15 -22.82 -3.49
C CYS A 11 8.20 -21.67 -3.18
N SER A 12 6.92 -21.83 -3.55
CA SER A 12 5.84 -20.94 -3.16
C SER A 12 4.88 -21.66 -2.23
N SER A 13 4.48 -21.02 -1.14
CA SER A 13 3.46 -21.54 -0.22
C SER A 13 2.33 -20.55 -0.10
N ASP A 14 1.13 -20.96 -0.45
CA ASP A 14 -0.11 -20.20 -0.30
C ASP A 14 -1.17 -21.02 0.46
N LEU A 15 -2.36 -20.47 0.61
CA LEU A 15 -3.48 -21.14 1.28
C LEU A 15 -4.00 -22.38 0.52
N ASN A 16 -3.64 -22.53 -0.76
CA ASN A 16 -4.05 -23.63 -1.63
C ASN A 16 -2.98 -24.72 -1.76
N THR A 17 -1.82 -24.57 -1.12
CA THR A 17 -0.74 -25.57 -1.11
C THR A 17 -1.22 -26.81 -0.38
N SER A 18 -1.15 -27.98 -1.02
CA SER A 18 -1.56 -29.26 -0.41
C SER A 18 -0.71 -29.59 0.81
N GLU A 19 -1.25 -30.37 1.75
CA GLU A 19 -0.49 -30.75 2.95
C GLU A 19 0.79 -31.55 2.65
N SER A 20 0.79 -32.33 1.58
CA SER A 20 1.97 -33.09 1.15
C SER A 20 3.07 -32.16 0.61
N GLU A 21 2.72 -31.23 -0.25
CA GLU A 21 3.64 -30.21 -0.76
C GLU A 21 4.17 -29.32 0.36
N ARG A 22 3.29 -28.93 1.29
CA ARG A 22 3.68 -28.13 2.47
C ARG A 22 4.74 -28.85 3.32
N ARG A 23 4.59 -30.14 3.55
CA ARG A 23 5.59 -30.95 4.30
C ARG A 23 6.92 -31.00 3.56
N GLU A 24 6.90 -31.26 2.26
CA GLU A 24 8.11 -31.31 1.43
C GLU A 24 8.86 -29.96 1.45
N ILE A 25 8.13 -28.83 1.37
CA ILE A 25 8.70 -27.48 1.49
C ILE A 25 9.34 -27.29 2.88
N LEU A 26 8.65 -27.67 3.95
CA LEU A 26 9.16 -27.50 5.32
C LEU A 26 10.42 -28.34 5.56
N ASP A 27 10.44 -29.59 5.09
CA ASP A 27 11.61 -30.45 5.16
C ASP A 27 12.78 -29.87 4.34
N GLY A 28 12.48 -29.34 3.16
CA GLY A 28 13.46 -28.68 2.30
C GLY A 28 14.09 -27.43 2.92
N LEU A 29 13.32 -26.65 3.67
CA LEU A 29 13.82 -25.47 4.41
C LEU A 29 14.73 -25.89 5.57
N GLN A 30 14.36 -26.93 6.30
CA GLN A 30 15.16 -27.43 7.44
C GLN A 30 16.46 -28.10 7.01
N ASN A 31 16.45 -28.84 5.91
CA ASN A 31 17.67 -29.49 5.39
C ASN A 31 18.51 -28.56 4.51
N GLY A 32 17.93 -27.44 4.04
CA GLY A 32 18.58 -26.41 3.24
C GLY A 32 18.62 -26.72 1.74
N SER A 33 17.78 -27.61 1.24
CA SER A 33 17.59 -27.85 -0.21
C SER A 33 16.72 -26.77 -0.87
N VAL A 34 15.89 -26.08 -0.10
CA VAL A 34 15.11 -24.92 -0.54
C VAL A 34 15.82 -23.64 -0.14
N SER A 35 16.23 -22.84 -1.13
CA SER A 35 16.98 -21.59 -0.94
C SER A 35 16.11 -20.36 -0.88
N LEU A 36 14.93 -20.36 -1.49
CA LEU A 36 13.98 -19.26 -1.53
C LEU A 36 12.57 -19.74 -1.29
N LEU A 37 11.90 -19.14 -0.30
CA LEU A 37 10.49 -19.38 -0.03
C LEU A 37 9.72 -18.09 -0.25
N ILE A 38 8.66 -18.15 -1.05
CA ILE A 38 7.73 -17.03 -1.30
C ILE A 38 6.37 -17.44 -0.76
N GLY A 39 5.72 -16.57 0.00
CA GLY A 39 4.41 -16.87 0.54
C GLY A 39 3.75 -15.68 1.22
N THR A 40 2.64 -15.95 1.88
CA THR A 40 1.83 -14.98 2.60
C THR A 40 2.15 -14.98 4.10
N HIS A 41 1.26 -14.44 4.92
CA HIS A 41 1.35 -14.46 6.39
C HIS A 41 1.56 -15.87 6.99
N ALA A 42 1.22 -16.94 6.25
CA ALA A 42 1.47 -18.31 6.68
C ALA A 42 2.95 -18.61 6.96
N LEU A 43 3.88 -17.84 6.39
CA LEU A 43 5.32 -17.98 6.64
C LEU A 43 5.74 -17.56 8.07
N ILE A 44 4.89 -16.84 8.78
CA ILE A 44 5.13 -16.40 10.17
C ILE A 44 4.85 -17.54 11.16
N GLU A 45 3.99 -18.49 10.78
CA GLU A 45 3.57 -19.58 11.67
C GLU A 45 4.76 -20.42 12.20
N GLU A 46 4.60 -20.98 13.40
CA GLU A 46 5.65 -21.73 14.10
C GLU A 46 6.26 -22.90 13.31
N PRO A 47 5.48 -23.71 12.53
CA PRO A 47 6.07 -24.87 11.84
C PRO A 47 7.09 -24.49 10.77
N VAL A 48 7.15 -23.22 10.33
CA VAL A 48 8.12 -22.79 9.32
C VAL A 48 9.46 -22.51 10.00
N ALA A 49 10.42 -23.41 9.85
CA ALA A 49 11.78 -23.28 10.37
C ALA A 49 12.81 -23.33 9.24
N PHE A 50 13.80 -22.44 9.30
CA PHE A 50 14.85 -22.34 8.28
C PHE A 50 16.17 -22.86 8.85
N LYS A 51 16.94 -23.59 8.01
CA LYS A 51 18.30 -24.01 8.38
C LYS A 51 19.23 -22.81 8.61
N ASN A 52 19.13 -21.81 7.76
CA ASN A 52 19.98 -20.61 7.81
C ASN A 52 19.33 -19.43 7.08
N LEU A 53 18.36 -18.80 7.74
CA LEU A 53 17.70 -17.61 7.19
C LEU A 53 18.64 -16.42 7.19
N LYS A 54 18.96 -15.87 6.02
CA LYS A 54 19.86 -14.74 5.85
C LYS A 54 19.18 -13.46 5.43
N LEU A 55 18.04 -13.56 4.72
CA LEU A 55 17.32 -12.40 4.21
C LEU A 55 15.82 -12.62 4.34
N VAL A 56 15.14 -11.64 4.89
CA VAL A 56 13.67 -11.53 4.93
C VAL A 56 13.26 -10.33 4.09
N ILE A 57 12.33 -10.53 3.16
CA ILE A 57 11.75 -9.46 2.35
C ILE A 57 10.26 -9.39 2.67
N ILE A 58 9.78 -8.22 3.10
CA ILE A 58 8.37 -7.96 3.40
C ILE A 58 7.88 -6.90 2.43
N ASP A 59 6.91 -7.27 1.59
CA ASP A 59 6.21 -6.33 0.72
C ASP A 59 4.92 -5.87 1.38
N GLU A 60 4.46 -4.66 1.03
CA GLU A 60 3.26 -4.02 1.59
C GLU A 60 3.25 -4.02 3.13
N GLN A 61 4.28 -3.44 3.72
CA GLN A 61 4.55 -3.42 5.15
C GLN A 61 3.33 -3.08 6.03
N HIS A 62 2.43 -2.21 5.56
CA HIS A 62 1.24 -1.80 6.32
C HIS A 62 0.31 -2.97 6.68
N ARG A 63 0.46 -4.13 6.03
CA ARG A 63 -0.26 -5.38 6.31
C ARG A 63 0.38 -6.22 7.41
N PHE A 64 1.60 -5.88 7.84
CA PHE A 64 2.35 -6.61 8.86
C PHE A 64 2.48 -5.77 10.15
N GLY A 65 1.97 -6.31 11.25
CA GLY A 65 2.19 -5.73 12.56
C GLY A 65 3.66 -5.83 13.02
N VAL A 66 4.05 -5.03 14.01
CA VAL A 66 5.40 -5.05 14.59
C VAL A 66 5.76 -6.44 15.12
N SER A 67 4.84 -7.10 15.84
CA SER A 67 5.03 -8.46 16.36
C SER A 67 5.28 -9.50 15.28
N GLN A 68 4.65 -9.36 14.12
CA GLN A 68 4.82 -10.28 12.98
C GLN A 68 6.19 -10.11 12.32
N ARG A 69 6.70 -8.89 12.21
CA ARG A 69 8.05 -8.61 11.71
C ARG A 69 9.12 -9.18 12.65
N SER A 70 8.94 -8.97 13.95
CA SER A 70 9.82 -9.55 14.97
C SER A 70 9.79 -11.09 14.93
N ALA A 71 8.62 -11.71 14.75
CA ALA A 71 8.51 -13.16 14.62
C ALA A 71 9.28 -13.71 13.40
N LEU A 72 9.22 -13.03 12.25
CA LEU A 72 10.02 -13.41 11.07
C LEU A 72 11.52 -13.25 11.29
N ARG A 73 11.93 -12.15 11.92
CA ARG A 73 13.34 -11.91 12.24
C ARG A 73 13.90 -12.96 13.20
N ASN A 74 13.11 -13.40 14.17
CA ASN A 74 13.49 -14.42 15.15
C ASN A 74 13.60 -15.84 14.58
N LYS A 75 13.18 -16.09 13.33
CA LYS A 75 13.36 -17.37 12.66
C LYS A 75 14.79 -17.61 12.13
N GLY A 76 15.68 -16.62 12.25
CA GLY A 76 17.09 -16.71 11.86
C GLY A 76 18.03 -16.08 12.87
N ASP A 77 19.33 -16.31 12.68
CA ASP A 77 20.36 -15.65 13.45
C ASP A 77 20.67 -14.28 12.80
N ASN A 78 19.99 -13.24 13.27
CA ASN A 78 20.08 -11.86 12.80
C ASN A 78 20.00 -11.70 11.26
N PRO A 79 18.94 -12.16 10.61
CA PRO A 79 18.80 -12.04 9.16
C PRO A 79 18.66 -10.57 8.74
N HIS A 80 19.16 -10.25 7.55
CA HIS A 80 18.88 -8.95 6.94
C HIS A 80 17.39 -8.79 6.68
N LEU A 81 16.85 -7.60 6.93
CA LEU A 81 15.43 -7.30 6.74
C LEU A 81 15.26 -6.20 5.70
N LEU A 82 14.61 -6.51 4.59
CA LEU A 82 14.16 -5.54 3.60
C LEU A 82 12.65 -5.38 3.70
N VAL A 83 12.22 -4.17 4.01
CA VAL A 83 10.79 -3.83 4.11
C VAL A 83 10.44 -2.88 2.99
N MET A 84 9.41 -3.21 2.23
CA MET A 84 8.94 -2.42 1.09
C MET A 84 7.51 -1.95 1.31
N THR A 85 7.19 -0.79 0.80
CA THR A 85 5.83 -0.28 0.74
C THR A 85 5.61 0.53 -0.52
N ALA A 86 4.46 0.32 -1.17
CA ALA A 86 4.01 1.17 -2.26
C ALA A 86 3.21 2.38 -1.77
N THR A 87 2.83 2.41 -0.48
CA THR A 87 2.19 3.59 0.12
C THR A 87 3.28 4.62 0.39
N PRO A 88 3.26 5.78 -0.25
CA PRO A 88 4.23 6.82 0.04
C PRO A 88 4.10 7.24 1.51
N ILE A 89 5.20 7.11 2.24
CA ILE A 89 5.30 7.60 3.62
C ILE A 89 6.06 8.92 3.57
N PRO A 90 5.55 10.00 4.19
CA PRO A 90 6.31 11.24 4.28
C PRO A 90 7.72 10.97 4.78
N ARG A 91 8.72 11.56 4.13
CA ARG A 91 10.13 11.30 4.47
C ARG A 91 10.44 11.59 5.94
N SER A 92 9.85 12.65 6.47
CA SER A 92 9.93 13.00 7.89
C SER A 92 9.43 11.90 8.80
N LEU A 93 8.27 11.34 8.47
CA LEU A 93 7.66 10.27 9.25
C LEU A 93 8.45 8.96 9.11
N ALA A 94 8.95 8.64 7.92
CA ALA A 94 9.79 7.47 7.70
C ALA A 94 11.07 7.50 8.53
N LEU A 95 11.74 8.65 8.62
CA LEU A 95 12.95 8.84 9.40
C LEU A 95 12.72 8.78 10.92
N THR A 96 11.52 9.06 11.39
CA THR A 96 11.18 8.98 12.83
C THR A 96 10.67 7.62 13.24
N VAL A 97 9.74 7.03 12.45
CA VAL A 97 9.09 5.76 12.77
C VAL A 97 10.02 4.56 12.52
N TYR A 98 10.89 4.67 11.52
CA TYR A 98 11.85 3.62 11.14
C TYR A 98 13.29 4.09 11.36
N GLY A 99 13.54 4.77 12.48
CA GLY A 99 14.85 5.33 12.82
C GLY A 99 15.99 4.31 12.92
N ASP A 100 15.65 3.05 13.18
CA ASP A 100 16.55 1.89 13.23
C ASP A 100 16.85 1.27 11.85
N LEU A 101 16.11 1.67 10.80
CA LEU A 101 16.28 1.17 9.44
C LEU A 101 16.95 2.22 8.54
N GLU A 102 17.70 1.74 7.55
CA GLU A 102 18.18 2.59 6.46
C GLU A 102 17.08 2.78 5.42
N LEU A 103 16.84 4.04 5.04
CA LEU A 103 15.81 4.40 4.08
C LEU A 103 16.38 4.50 2.68
N SER A 104 15.88 3.68 1.76
CA SER A 104 16.10 3.81 0.31
C SER A 104 14.82 4.27 -0.37
N VAL A 105 14.90 5.37 -1.11
CA VAL A 105 13.75 5.97 -1.81
C VAL A 105 13.88 5.68 -3.30
N MET A 106 12.82 5.14 -3.89
CA MET A 106 12.68 5.00 -5.34
C MET A 106 11.73 6.09 -5.83
N ASP A 107 12.28 7.14 -6.40
CA ASP A 107 11.59 8.33 -6.89
C ASP A 107 11.52 8.43 -8.42
N GLU A 108 12.17 7.50 -9.12
CA GLU A 108 12.14 7.44 -10.57
C GLU A 108 11.04 6.51 -11.08
N MET A 109 10.41 6.92 -12.18
CA MET A 109 9.43 6.09 -12.89
C MET A 109 10.12 5.11 -13.83
N PRO A 110 9.60 3.88 -14.00
CA PRO A 110 10.13 2.96 -15.02
C PRO A 110 10.13 3.57 -16.41
N ALA A 111 11.16 3.26 -17.19
CA ALA A 111 11.30 3.78 -18.55
C ALA A 111 10.07 3.44 -19.43
N GLY A 112 9.57 4.44 -20.17
CA GLY A 112 8.41 4.30 -21.05
C GLY A 112 7.05 4.45 -20.38
N ARG A 113 6.99 4.60 -19.05
CA ARG A 113 5.74 4.85 -18.34
C ARG A 113 5.33 6.32 -18.48
N GLN A 114 4.08 6.56 -18.92
CA GLN A 114 3.54 7.90 -19.01
C GLN A 114 2.86 8.33 -17.72
N PRO A 115 2.91 9.63 -17.35
CA PRO A 115 2.17 10.15 -16.22
C PRO A 115 0.66 10.01 -16.47
N VAL A 116 -0.09 9.69 -15.41
CA VAL A 116 -1.55 9.60 -15.47
C VAL A 116 -2.14 10.99 -15.34
N GLU A 117 -2.95 11.42 -16.32
CA GLU A 117 -3.67 12.68 -16.26
C GLU A 117 -4.83 12.57 -15.26
N THR A 118 -4.82 13.41 -14.24
CA THR A 118 -5.83 13.36 -13.18
C THR A 118 -6.74 14.58 -13.26
N PHE A 119 -8.05 14.34 -13.29
CA PHE A 119 -9.07 15.37 -13.34
C PHE A 119 -10.03 15.25 -12.16
N VAL A 120 -10.32 16.36 -11.50
CA VAL A 120 -11.39 16.47 -10.51
C VAL A 120 -12.62 17.02 -11.24
N LEU A 121 -13.66 16.21 -11.32
CA LEU A 121 -14.91 16.57 -11.98
C LEU A 121 -15.97 16.86 -10.92
N SER A 122 -16.84 17.87 -11.19
CA SER A 122 -18.02 18.07 -10.35
C SER A 122 -18.99 16.87 -10.43
N PRO A 123 -19.86 16.65 -9.46
CA PRO A 123 -20.90 15.60 -9.54
C PRO A 123 -21.77 15.69 -10.83
N SER A 124 -21.97 16.88 -11.37
CA SER A 124 -22.67 17.10 -12.65
C SER A 124 -21.82 16.72 -13.88
N GLY A 125 -20.51 16.57 -13.73
CA GLY A 125 -19.59 16.21 -14.80
C GLY A 125 -19.48 14.70 -15.09
N ARG A 126 -20.30 13.84 -14.45
CA ARG A 126 -20.27 12.37 -14.65
C ARG A 126 -20.38 11.95 -16.11
N GLU A 127 -21.24 12.64 -16.88
CA GLU A 127 -21.40 12.33 -18.30
C GLU A 127 -20.11 12.52 -19.10
N GLN A 128 -19.25 13.46 -18.73
CA GLN A 128 -17.95 13.64 -19.35
C GLN A 128 -17.04 12.43 -19.07
N ALA A 129 -17.06 11.92 -17.81
CA ALA A 129 -16.34 10.72 -17.43
C ALA A 129 -16.83 9.49 -18.20
N TYR A 130 -18.15 9.29 -18.30
CA TYR A 130 -18.74 8.18 -19.05
C TYR A 130 -18.39 8.23 -20.52
N ASN A 131 -18.42 9.41 -21.15
CA ASN A 131 -18.04 9.59 -22.54
C ASN A 131 -16.56 9.30 -22.79
N LEU A 132 -15.68 9.68 -21.86
CA LEU A 132 -14.27 9.29 -21.94
C LEU A 132 -14.08 7.78 -21.85
N ILE A 133 -14.78 7.11 -20.92
CA ILE A 133 -14.74 5.65 -20.80
C ILE A 133 -15.20 4.99 -22.10
N ARG A 134 -16.34 5.41 -22.70
CA ARG A 134 -16.81 4.88 -23.98
C ARG A 134 -15.78 5.04 -25.08
N SER A 135 -15.19 6.23 -25.20
CA SER A 135 -14.15 6.51 -26.18
C SER A 135 -12.93 5.60 -26.01
N GLN A 136 -12.48 5.38 -24.78
CA GLN A 136 -11.34 4.50 -24.50
C GLN A 136 -11.68 3.03 -24.80
N VAL A 137 -12.89 2.58 -24.45
CA VAL A 137 -13.34 1.21 -24.76
C VAL A 137 -13.49 1.00 -26.25
N GLN A 138 -13.99 1.98 -27.01
CA GLN A 138 -14.03 1.92 -28.47
C GLN A 138 -12.63 1.79 -29.11
N ASN A 139 -11.61 2.31 -28.44
CA ASN A 139 -10.21 2.15 -28.82
C ASN A 139 -9.59 0.82 -28.31
N GLY A 140 -10.40 -0.11 -27.82
CA GLY A 140 -9.95 -1.40 -27.31
C GLY A 140 -9.32 -1.36 -25.92
N ARG A 141 -9.49 -0.27 -25.17
CA ARG A 141 -8.98 -0.11 -23.81
C ARG A 141 -10.02 -0.52 -22.77
N GLN A 142 -9.58 -0.60 -21.52
CA GLN A 142 -10.43 -0.99 -20.40
C GLN A 142 -10.44 0.09 -19.31
N ALA A 143 -11.46 0.04 -18.44
CA ALA A 143 -11.63 1.01 -17.39
C ALA A 143 -11.95 0.36 -16.03
N PHE A 144 -11.54 1.03 -14.96
CA PHE A 144 -12.00 0.78 -13.59
C PHE A 144 -12.99 1.86 -13.17
N ILE A 145 -14.05 1.46 -12.46
CA ILE A 145 -14.95 2.36 -11.74
C ILE A 145 -14.96 1.94 -10.28
N ILE A 146 -14.51 2.81 -9.40
CA ILE A 146 -14.41 2.54 -7.95
C ILE A 146 -15.49 3.29 -7.22
N TYR A 147 -16.22 2.58 -6.35
CA TYR A 147 -17.19 3.15 -5.42
C TYR A 147 -16.69 3.07 -3.98
N PRO A 148 -16.95 4.08 -3.15
CA PRO A 148 -16.62 4.02 -1.73
C PRO A 148 -17.48 2.98 -1.01
N LEU A 149 -16.93 2.39 0.05
CA LEU A 149 -17.69 1.57 0.97
C LEU A 149 -18.69 2.47 1.76
N ILE A 150 -19.91 2.00 1.95
CA ILE A 150 -20.94 2.72 2.71
C ILE A 150 -20.89 2.25 4.17
N GLU A 151 -20.74 3.16 5.12
CA GLU A 151 -20.61 2.86 6.56
C GLU A 151 -21.84 2.20 7.22
N LYS A 152 -22.89 1.90 6.48
CA LYS A 152 -24.17 1.40 7.01
C LYS A 152 -24.23 -0.10 7.32
N GLY A 153 -23.10 -0.79 7.32
CA GLY A 153 -23.01 -2.23 7.59
C GLY A 153 -22.72 -3.05 6.34
N GLU A 154 -21.97 -4.11 6.54
CA GLU A 154 -21.36 -4.91 5.48
C GLU A 154 -22.35 -5.51 4.44
N ARG A 155 -23.64 -5.72 4.78
CA ARG A 155 -24.64 -6.22 3.85
C ARG A 155 -25.16 -5.14 2.92
N GLU A 156 -25.26 -3.91 3.41
CA GLU A 156 -25.74 -2.76 2.64
C GLU A 156 -24.67 -2.29 1.65
N GLU A 157 -23.39 -2.44 1.99
CA GLU A 157 -22.26 -2.15 1.10
C GLU A 157 -22.26 -2.99 -0.17
N VAL A 158 -22.45 -4.31 -0.01
CA VAL A 158 -22.53 -5.23 -1.16
C VAL A 158 -23.72 -4.90 -2.02
N LYS A 159 -24.88 -4.65 -1.38
CA LYS A 159 -26.10 -4.30 -2.10
C LYS A 159 -25.92 -3.02 -2.91
N ALA A 160 -25.33 -1.98 -2.31
CA ALA A 160 -25.07 -0.73 -3.03
C ALA A 160 -24.12 -0.92 -4.23
N ALA A 161 -23.07 -1.72 -4.08
CA ALA A 161 -22.16 -2.03 -5.20
C ALA A 161 -22.88 -2.81 -6.32
N VAL A 162 -23.75 -3.75 -5.97
CA VAL A 162 -24.56 -4.50 -6.94
C VAL A 162 -25.57 -3.58 -7.62
N ASP A 163 -26.30 -2.74 -6.86
CA ASP A 163 -27.30 -1.81 -7.40
C ASP A 163 -26.66 -0.81 -8.38
N GLU A 164 -25.48 -0.26 -8.02
CA GLU A 164 -24.74 0.65 -8.91
C GLU A 164 -24.20 -0.07 -10.16
N HIS A 165 -23.67 -1.30 -9.99
CA HIS A 165 -23.27 -2.10 -11.14
C HIS A 165 -24.42 -2.38 -12.10
N GLU A 166 -25.60 -2.77 -11.57
CA GLU A 166 -26.79 -3.00 -12.39
C GLU A 166 -27.26 -1.74 -13.12
N LYS A 167 -27.26 -0.61 -12.44
CA LYS A 167 -27.59 0.68 -13.03
C LYS A 167 -26.61 1.05 -14.16
N LEU A 168 -25.31 0.94 -13.90
CA LEU A 168 -24.30 1.17 -14.93
C LEU A 168 -24.49 0.26 -16.14
N GLN A 169 -24.74 -1.04 -15.92
CA GLN A 169 -24.92 -2.01 -16.99
C GLN A 169 -26.20 -1.77 -17.80
N LYS A 170 -27.30 -1.40 -17.13
CA LYS A 170 -28.61 -1.29 -17.82
C LYS A 170 -28.88 0.09 -18.42
N GLU A 171 -28.45 1.15 -17.73
CA GLU A 171 -28.85 2.51 -18.07
C GLU A 171 -27.71 3.33 -18.73
N ILE A 172 -26.44 3.09 -18.29
CA ILE A 172 -25.32 3.93 -18.72
C ILE A 172 -24.50 3.25 -19.82
N PHE A 173 -24.16 1.98 -19.65
CA PHE A 173 -23.30 1.22 -20.59
C PHE A 173 -23.96 -0.09 -21.03
N PRO A 174 -25.21 -0.06 -21.60
CA PRO A 174 -25.89 -1.28 -22.01
C PRO A 174 -25.15 -2.05 -23.10
N GLU A 175 -24.31 -1.38 -23.88
CA GLU A 175 -23.51 -1.94 -24.98
C GLU A 175 -22.17 -2.56 -24.52
N LEU A 176 -21.74 -2.34 -23.27
CA LEU A 176 -20.47 -2.80 -22.77
C LEU A 176 -20.65 -3.95 -21.77
N SER A 177 -19.61 -4.78 -21.65
CA SER A 177 -19.58 -5.84 -20.64
C SER A 177 -18.92 -5.33 -19.36
N LEU A 178 -19.65 -5.35 -18.25
CA LEU A 178 -19.16 -4.94 -16.93
C LEU A 178 -18.92 -6.15 -16.04
N GLY A 179 -17.77 -6.16 -15.36
CA GLY A 179 -17.47 -7.08 -14.26
C GLY A 179 -17.70 -6.39 -12.92
N LEU A 180 -18.14 -7.12 -11.90
CA LEU A 180 -18.29 -6.63 -10.52
C LEU A 180 -17.31 -7.33 -9.60
N LEU A 181 -16.56 -6.56 -8.78
CA LEU A 181 -15.63 -7.08 -7.79
C LEU A 181 -15.86 -6.40 -6.43
N HIS A 182 -16.14 -7.18 -5.39
CA HIS A 182 -16.32 -6.65 -4.03
C HIS A 182 -15.76 -7.58 -2.95
N GLY A 183 -15.58 -7.06 -1.74
CA GLY A 183 -14.88 -7.73 -0.64
C GLY A 183 -15.41 -9.10 -0.26
N ARG A 184 -16.74 -9.33 -0.39
CA ARG A 184 -17.42 -10.55 0.05
C ARG A 184 -17.48 -11.69 -0.97
N MET A 185 -17.01 -11.46 -2.19
CA MET A 185 -16.90 -12.56 -3.15
C MET A 185 -15.89 -13.60 -2.64
N LYS A 186 -16.19 -14.86 -2.90
CA LYS A 186 -15.23 -15.94 -2.64
C LYS A 186 -13.98 -15.75 -3.48
N PRO A 187 -12.82 -16.25 -3.02
CA PRO A 187 -11.57 -16.13 -3.77
C PRO A 187 -11.71 -16.58 -5.23
N ASP A 188 -12.28 -17.76 -5.47
CA ASP A 188 -12.46 -18.30 -6.82
C ASP A 188 -13.34 -17.40 -7.72
N GLU A 189 -14.37 -16.78 -7.13
CA GLU A 189 -15.24 -15.83 -7.87
C GLU A 189 -14.48 -14.55 -8.25
N LYS A 190 -13.65 -14.04 -7.32
CA LYS A 190 -12.77 -12.89 -7.58
C LYS A 190 -11.78 -13.19 -8.70
N ASP A 191 -11.14 -14.36 -8.62
CA ASP A 191 -10.17 -14.79 -9.61
C ASP A 191 -10.80 -14.97 -10.99
N ALA A 192 -12.01 -15.53 -11.06
CA ALA A 192 -12.76 -15.68 -12.30
C ALA A 192 -13.11 -14.34 -12.94
N VAL A 193 -13.61 -13.37 -12.16
CA VAL A 193 -13.92 -12.01 -12.66
C VAL A 193 -12.65 -11.32 -13.13
N MET A 194 -11.57 -11.42 -12.37
CA MET A 194 -10.28 -10.82 -12.71
C MET A 194 -9.68 -11.45 -13.97
N ALA A 195 -9.77 -12.76 -14.13
CA ALA A 195 -9.31 -13.44 -15.34
C ALA A 195 -10.07 -12.95 -16.59
N ARG A 196 -11.40 -12.85 -16.49
CA ARG A 196 -12.24 -12.32 -17.59
C ARG A 196 -11.90 -10.86 -17.92
N PHE A 197 -11.64 -10.03 -16.91
CA PHE A 197 -11.22 -8.65 -17.13
C PHE A 197 -9.83 -8.58 -17.78
N LYS A 198 -8.85 -9.37 -17.32
CA LYS A 198 -7.52 -9.44 -17.93
C LYS A 198 -7.56 -9.91 -19.39
N ASN A 199 -8.47 -10.83 -19.71
CA ASN A 199 -8.65 -11.35 -21.06
C ASN A 199 -9.43 -10.38 -21.97
N GLY A 200 -9.92 -9.25 -21.46
CA GLY A 200 -10.70 -8.27 -22.25
C GLY A 200 -12.16 -8.64 -22.45
N GLU A 201 -12.68 -9.69 -21.79
CA GLU A 201 -14.08 -10.09 -21.86
C GLU A 201 -14.99 -9.07 -21.13
N HIS A 202 -14.48 -8.44 -20.06
CA HIS A 202 -15.08 -7.28 -19.46
C HIS A 202 -14.36 -6.01 -19.88
N HIS A 203 -15.12 -5.02 -20.34
CA HIS A 203 -14.60 -3.71 -20.75
C HIS A 203 -14.39 -2.79 -19.55
N ILE A 204 -15.26 -2.91 -18.55
CA ILE A 204 -15.23 -2.10 -17.32
C ILE A 204 -15.26 -3.03 -16.13
N LEU A 205 -14.39 -2.77 -15.14
CA LEU A 205 -14.44 -3.42 -13.85
C LEU A 205 -14.99 -2.44 -12.81
N VAL A 206 -16.20 -2.70 -12.32
CA VAL A 206 -16.81 -1.98 -11.21
C VAL A 206 -16.36 -2.62 -9.91
N SER A 207 -15.82 -1.83 -8.99
CA SER A 207 -15.30 -2.39 -7.74
C SER A 207 -15.47 -1.44 -6.56
N THR A 208 -15.45 -2.01 -5.36
CA THR A 208 -15.18 -1.30 -4.12
C THR A 208 -13.66 -1.19 -3.91
N SER A 209 -13.20 -0.75 -2.75
CA SER A 209 -11.76 -0.55 -2.42
C SER A 209 -10.86 -1.80 -2.57
N VAL A 210 -11.41 -2.97 -2.90
CA VAL A 210 -10.67 -4.25 -3.02
C VAL A 210 -9.59 -4.25 -4.13
N VAL A 211 -9.68 -3.34 -5.10
CA VAL A 211 -8.72 -3.22 -6.22
C VAL A 211 -7.37 -2.60 -5.80
N GLU A 212 -7.21 -2.22 -4.55
CA GLU A 212 -5.96 -1.61 -4.06
C GLU A 212 -4.74 -2.50 -4.28
N VAL A 213 -4.88 -3.83 -4.31
CA VAL A 213 -3.75 -4.76 -4.29
C VAL A 213 -3.80 -5.82 -5.39
N GLY A 214 -2.64 -6.04 -6.02
CA GLY A 214 -2.38 -7.21 -6.86
C GLY A 214 -2.99 -7.21 -8.28
N VAL A 215 -3.70 -6.15 -8.68
CA VAL A 215 -4.31 -6.07 -10.02
C VAL A 215 -3.36 -5.38 -10.99
N ASP A 216 -2.86 -6.15 -11.95
CA ASP A 216 -2.06 -5.63 -13.07
C ASP A 216 -2.79 -5.89 -14.39
N VAL A 217 -3.33 -4.82 -14.99
CA VAL A 217 -4.00 -4.85 -16.29
C VAL A 217 -3.47 -3.68 -17.15
N PRO A 218 -2.40 -3.93 -17.92
CA PRO A 218 -1.76 -2.87 -18.73
C PRO A 218 -2.69 -2.20 -19.72
N ASN A 219 -3.76 -2.89 -20.16
CA ASN A 219 -4.75 -2.37 -21.09
C ASN A 219 -5.76 -1.42 -20.45
N ALA A 220 -5.82 -1.35 -19.10
CA ALA A 220 -6.70 -0.42 -18.41
C ALA A 220 -6.11 1.00 -18.38
N THR A 221 -6.79 1.93 -19.05
CA THR A 221 -6.32 3.31 -19.22
C THR A 221 -7.17 4.33 -18.46
N VAL A 222 -8.33 3.96 -17.94
CA VAL A 222 -9.19 4.85 -17.18
C VAL A 222 -9.44 4.32 -15.78
N MET A 223 -9.21 5.18 -14.79
CA MET A 223 -9.60 4.98 -13.40
C MET A 223 -10.62 6.06 -13.04
N MET A 224 -11.87 5.71 -12.83
CA MET A 224 -12.91 6.61 -12.33
C MET A 224 -13.22 6.27 -10.88
N ILE A 225 -13.23 7.28 -10.01
CA ILE A 225 -13.47 7.11 -8.57
C ILE A 225 -14.65 7.99 -8.17
N GLU A 226 -15.77 7.34 -7.83
CA GLU A 226 -16.94 7.98 -7.25
C GLU A 226 -16.77 8.23 -5.76
N GLY A 227 -17.36 9.31 -5.23
CA GLY A 227 -17.21 9.69 -3.83
C GLY A 227 -15.73 9.86 -3.44
N ALA A 228 -14.90 10.43 -4.33
CA ALA A 228 -13.46 10.48 -4.18
C ALA A 228 -13.00 11.18 -2.89
N ASN A 229 -13.81 12.10 -2.35
CA ASN A 229 -13.59 12.79 -1.07
C ASN A 229 -13.63 11.85 0.15
N ARG A 230 -14.18 10.65 0.02
CA ARG A 230 -14.23 9.65 1.10
C ARG A 230 -12.95 8.84 1.23
N PHE A 231 -12.09 8.87 0.24
CA PHE A 231 -10.82 8.17 0.24
C PHE A 231 -9.69 9.06 0.73
N GLY A 232 -8.72 8.47 1.42
CA GLY A 232 -7.46 9.15 1.75
C GLY A 232 -6.60 9.37 0.50
N LEU A 233 -5.72 10.38 0.54
CA LEU A 233 -4.82 10.68 -0.59
C LEU A 233 -3.92 9.49 -0.95
N ALA A 234 -3.46 8.73 0.03
CA ALA A 234 -2.67 7.51 -0.18
C ALA A 234 -3.46 6.45 -0.98
N GLN A 235 -4.74 6.21 -0.64
CA GLN A 235 -5.61 5.29 -1.37
C GLN A 235 -5.87 5.76 -2.81
N LEU A 236 -6.20 7.05 -2.97
CA LEU A 236 -6.39 7.63 -4.30
C LEU A 236 -5.14 7.49 -5.17
N HIS A 237 -3.96 7.69 -4.57
CA HIS A 237 -2.69 7.46 -5.26
C HIS A 237 -2.50 5.99 -5.65
N GLN A 238 -2.84 5.05 -4.79
CA GLN A 238 -2.78 3.62 -5.08
C GLN A 238 -3.75 3.22 -6.21
N PHE A 239 -5.00 3.73 -6.20
CA PHE A 239 -5.94 3.51 -7.31
C PHE A 239 -5.43 4.11 -8.62
N ARG A 240 -4.95 5.35 -8.60
CA ARG A 240 -4.32 5.96 -9.78
C ARG A 240 -3.19 5.10 -10.33
N GLY A 241 -2.39 4.50 -9.47
CA GLY A 241 -1.28 3.63 -9.83
C GLY A 241 -1.70 2.31 -10.50
N ARG A 242 -3.00 1.97 -10.53
CA ARG A 242 -3.52 0.78 -11.23
C ARG A 242 -3.69 0.98 -12.73
N VAL A 243 -3.70 2.21 -13.20
CA VAL A 243 -3.67 2.56 -14.63
C VAL A 243 -2.33 3.18 -15.01
N GLY A 244 -2.09 3.38 -16.30
CA GLY A 244 -0.82 3.91 -16.80
C GLY A 244 0.34 2.91 -16.71
N ARG A 245 0.05 1.62 -16.79
CA ARG A 245 1.06 0.55 -16.79
C ARG A 245 1.47 0.11 -18.19
N GLY A 246 0.73 0.54 -19.20
CA GLY A 246 1.05 0.39 -20.61
C GLY A 246 1.72 1.63 -21.19
N SER A 247 1.92 1.63 -22.52
CA SER A 247 2.45 2.78 -23.29
C SER A 247 1.41 3.86 -23.56
N GLU A 248 0.15 3.57 -23.31
CA GLU A 248 -0.98 4.42 -23.66
C GLU A 248 -1.24 5.50 -22.62
N LYS A 249 -1.73 6.63 -23.10
CA LYS A 249 -2.18 7.72 -22.24
C LYS A 249 -3.31 7.27 -21.33
N SER A 250 -3.19 7.55 -20.06
CA SER A 250 -4.12 7.08 -19.04
C SER A 250 -4.67 8.21 -18.19
N TYR A 251 -5.87 8.00 -17.67
CA TYR A 251 -6.68 9.02 -17.03
C TYR A 251 -7.19 8.55 -15.66
N CYS A 252 -7.17 9.46 -14.68
CA CYS A 252 -7.78 9.28 -13.38
C CYS A 252 -8.85 10.36 -13.17
N LEU A 253 -10.09 9.95 -13.00
CA LEU A 253 -11.27 10.84 -12.89
C LEU A 253 -11.78 10.77 -11.45
N LEU A 254 -11.70 11.86 -10.72
CA LEU A 254 -12.11 11.96 -9.32
C LEU A 254 -13.43 12.73 -9.25
N ILE A 255 -14.50 12.09 -8.76
CA ILE A 255 -15.82 12.68 -8.63
C ILE A 255 -16.18 12.72 -7.14
N PRO A 256 -16.18 13.89 -6.48
CA PRO A 256 -16.61 14.03 -5.09
C PRO A 256 -18.13 13.91 -4.96
N GLU A 257 -18.62 13.53 -3.78
CA GLU A 257 -20.06 13.51 -3.48
C GLU A 257 -20.66 14.91 -3.36
N SER A 258 -19.88 15.86 -2.85
CA SER A 258 -20.31 17.24 -2.60
C SER A 258 -19.27 18.24 -3.11
N GLY A 259 -19.71 19.51 -3.25
CA GLY A 259 -18.86 20.62 -3.61
C GLY A 259 -18.12 21.27 -2.42
N ASP A 260 -17.87 20.55 -1.35
CA ASP A 260 -17.16 21.07 -0.18
C ASP A 260 -15.74 21.48 -0.57
N THR A 261 -15.41 22.75 -0.32
CA THR A 261 -14.14 23.36 -0.74
C THR A 261 -12.92 22.69 -0.09
N VAL A 262 -13.00 22.28 1.17
CA VAL A 262 -11.88 21.64 1.88
C VAL A 262 -11.55 20.26 1.28
N GLU A 263 -12.57 19.46 1.00
CA GLU A 263 -12.41 18.16 0.40
C GLU A 263 -11.93 18.26 -1.05
N ASN A 264 -12.42 19.27 -1.79
CA ASN A 264 -11.99 19.52 -3.16
C ASN A 264 -10.52 19.97 -3.24
N GLU A 265 -10.01 20.74 -2.27
CA GLU A 265 -8.60 21.11 -2.21
C GLU A 265 -7.69 19.88 -2.12
N ARG A 266 -8.06 18.86 -1.34
CA ARG A 266 -7.30 17.58 -1.29
C ARG A 266 -7.31 16.87 -2.63
N LEU A 267 -8.47 16.82 -3.30
CA LEU A 267 -8.58 16.19 -4.62
C LEU A 267 -7.81 16.98 -5.69
N THR A 268 -7.80 18.29 -5.58
CA THR A 268 -7.01 19.17 -6.47
C THR A 268 -5.52 18.83 -6.34
N ALA A 269 -5.02 18.54 -5.14
CA ALA A 269 -3.65 18.10 -4.95
C ALA A 269 -3.31 16.85 -5.79
N MET A 270 -4.27 15.94 -5.97
CA MET A 270 -4.11 14.75 -6.83
C MET A 270 -3.94 15.11 -8.31
N SER A 271 -4.55 16.21 -8.78
CA SER A 271 -4.42 16.65 -10.17
C SER A 271 -3.13 17.46 -10.44
N GLU A 272 -2.58 18.07 -9.39
CA GLU A 272 -1.38 18.91 -9.50
C GLU A 272 -0.07 18.11 -9.57
N THR A 273 -0.04 16.88 -8.98
CA THR A 273 1.17 16.09 -8.94
C THR A 273 0.92 14.59 -9.08
N ASN A 274 1.86 13.91 -9.75
CA ASN A 274 1.94 12.46 -9.77
C ASN A 274 2.89 11.89 -8.71
N ASP A 275 3.63 12.75 -8.00
CA ASP A 275 4.56 12.36 -6.95
C ASP A 275 3.81 11.98 -5.67
N GLY A 276 3.91 10.70 -5.30
CA GLY A 276 3.26 10.17 -4.11
C GLY A 276 3.83 10.71 -2.81
N PHE A 277 5.12 11.08 -2.76
CA PHE A 277 5.74 11.64 -1.55
C PHE A 277 5.21 13.05 -1.27
N ILE A 278 5.03 13.87 -2.32
CA ILE A 278 4.42 15.20 -2.18
C ILE A 278 2.98 15.06 -1.68
N LEU A 279 2.21 14.11 -2.22
CA LEU A 279 0.84 13.84 -1.76
C LEU A 279 0.80 13.39 -0.31
N ALA A 280 1.70 12.52 0.10
CA ALA A 280 1.78 12.04 1.47
C ALA A 280 2.16 13.16 2.46
N GLU A 281 3.07 14.06 2.07
CA GLU A 281 3.41 15.23 2.89
C GLU A 281 2.22 16.20 3.03
N ARG A 282 1.47 16.43 1.96
CA ARG A 282 0.23 17.24 2.04
C ARG A 282 -0.83 16.59 2.94
N ASP A 283 -1.01 15.25 2.85
CA ASP A 283 -1.93 14.52 3.72
C ASP A 283 -1.52 14.62 5.19
N LEU A 284 -0.22 14.50 5.48
CA LEU A 284 0.32 14.68 6.84
C LEU A 284 0.10 16.09 7.39
N GLN A 285 0.29 17.12 6.55
CA GLN A 285 0.05 18.51 6.96
C GLN A 285 -1.42 18.79 7.29
N GLN A 286 -2.35 18.19 6.53
CA GLN A 286 -3.79 18.39 6.73
C GLN A 286 -4.35 17.62 7.92
N ARG A 287 -3.95 16.34 8.10
CA ARG A 287 -4.46 15.47 9.18
C ARG A 287 -3.71 15.65 10.48
N GLY A 288 -2.47 16.11 10.41
CA GLY A 288 -1.54 16.10 11.53
C GLY A 288 -0.92 14.73 11.80
N PRO A 289 0.17 14.68 12.57
CA PRO A 289 0.93 13.46 12.85
C PRO A 289 0.18 12.42 13.70
N GLY A 290 -0.86 12.83 14.42
CA GLY A 290 -1.59 11.97 15.35
C GLY A 290 -2.31 10.78 14.69
N ASP A 291 -2.89 10.99 13.52
CA ASP A 291 -3.62 9.95 12.78
C ASP A 291 -2.70 8.90 12.16
N PHE A 292 -1.46 9.25 11.85
CA PHE A 292 -0.46 8.33 11.28
C PHE A 292 0.16 7.38 12.32
N LEU A 293 0.23 7.83 13.57
CA LEU A 293 0.89 7.06 14.64
C LEU A 293 -0.06 6.12 15.39
N GLY A 294 -1.35 6.20 15.14
CA GLY A 294 -2.37 5.42 15.83
C GLY A 294 -2.49 5.79 17.32
N THR A 295 -3.66 5.57 17.90
CA THR A 295 -3.97 5.92 19.31
C THR A 295 -3.17 5.12 20.35
N ARG A 296 -2.31 4.17 19.96
CA ARG A 296 -1.50 3.34 20.87
C ARG A 296 -0.04 3.77 21.02
N GLN A 297 0.43 4.73 20.24
CA GLN A 297 1.81 5.25 20.36
C GLN A 297 1.82 6.58 21.13
N SER A 298 1.39 6.53 22.39
CA SER A 298 1.34 7.69 23.28
C SER A 298 2.72 8.28 23.67
N GLY A 299 3.83 7.72 23.16
CA GLY A 299 5.18 8.23 23.42
C GLY A 299 5.60 9.45 22.60
N PHE A 300 5.01 9.67 21.42
CA PHE A 300 5.40 10.75 20.51
C PHE A 300 4.68 12.10 20.76
N ALA A 301 3.64 12.14 21.57
CA ALA A 301 2.84 13.35 21.82
C ALA A 301 3.58 14.48 22.56
N GLU A 302 4.80 14.26 23.05
CA GLU A 302 5.56 15.22 23.84
C GLU A 302 6.85 15.74 23.17
N LEU A 303 6.96 15.74 21.84
CA LEU A 303 8.04 16.47 21.18
C LEU A 303 7.81 17.99 21.34
N LYS A 304 8.30 18.55 22.45
CA LYS A 304 8.11 19.95 22.85
C LYS A 304 8.80 20.96 21.93
N MET A 305 9.74 20.55 21.08
CA MET A 305 10.60 21.45 20.33
C MET A 305 10.71 21.17 18.81
N ALA A 306 10.14 20.08 18.34
CA ALA A 306 10.19 19.75 16.91
C ALA A 306 8.80 19.41 16.40
N ASN A 307 8.41 20.04 15.29
CA ASN A 307 7.27 19.58 14.52
C ASN A 307 7.73 18.32 13.77
N MET A 308 6.95 17.21 13.80
CA MET A 308 7.28 15.97 13.08
C MET A 308 7.40 16.17 11.56
N THR A 309 7.06 17.34 11.07
CA THR A 309 7.25 17.77 9.68
C THR A 309 8.61 18.43 9.40
N ASP A 310 9.42 18.72 10.44
CA ASP A 310 10.75 19.31 10.25
C ASP A 310 11.80 18.25 9.91
N VAL A 311 11.82 17.85 8.63
CA VAL A 311 12.75 16.86 8.09
C VAL A 311 14.21 17.22 8.40
N ARG A 312 14.59 18.50 8.31
CA ARG A 312 15.98 18.94 8.51
C ARG A 312 16.44 18.72 9.95
N LEU A 313 15.55 19.02 10.91
CA LEU A 313 15.86 18.82 12.32
C LEU A 313 15.94 17.33 12.66
N ILE A 314 15.04 16.53 12.11
CA ILE A 314 15.04 15.06 12.29
C ILE A 314 16.30 14.44 11.71
N GLU A 315 16.68 14.78 10.47
CA GLU A 315 17.91 14.29 9.85
C GLU A 315 19.16 14.70 10.65
N LYS A 316 19.20 15.94 11.13
CA LYS A 316 20.31 16.44 11.97
C LYS A 316 20.39 15.65 13.27
N ALA A 317 19.27 15.45 13.96
CA ALA A 317 19.24 14.68 15.21
C ALA A 317 19.68 13.22 15.00
N ARG A 318 19.22 12.57 13.92
CA ARG A 318 19.63 11.20 13.55
C ARG A 318 21.14 11.10 13.27
N ASN A 319 21.67 12.05 12.50
CA ASN A 319 23.08 12.06 12.17
C ASN A 319 23.97 12.27 13.41
N GLU A 320 23.54 13.13 14.35
CA GLU A 320 24.25 13.31 15.61
C GLU A 320 24.15 12.07 16.50
N ALA A 321 22.96 11.44 16.59
CA ALA A 321 22.79 10.19 17.32
C ALA A 321 23.67 9.07 16.77
N LYS A 322 23.78 8.94 15.43
CA LYS A 322 24.66 7.96 14.77
C LYS A 322 26.13 8.22 15.12
N LYS A 323 26.60 9.46 15.07
CA LYS A 323 27.98 9.81 15.46
C LYS A 323 28.28 9.44 16.91
N ILE A 324 27.32 9.72 17.82
CA ILE A 324 27.49 9.38 19.24
C ILE A 324 27.54 7.85 19.40
N PHE A 325 26.63 7.12 18.73
CA PHE A 325 26.57 5.67 18.78
C PHE A 325 27.85 5.01 18.25
N ASP A 326 28.44 5.54 17.17
CA ASP A 326 29.69 5.03 16.59
C ASP A 326 30.89 5.23 17.54
N ILE A 327 30.85 6.24 18.42
CA ILE A 327 31.96 6.57 19.35
C ILE A 327 31.76 5.93 20.73
N ASP A 328 30.54 6.00 21.26
CA ASP A 328 30.19 5.58 22.63
C ASP A 328 28.74 5.05 22.66
N PRO A 329 28.52 3.80 22.18
CA PRO A 329 27.17 3.22 22.07
C PRO A 329 26.44 3.08 23.41
N GLU A 330 27.17 3.00 24.53
CA GLU A 330 26.61 2.88 25.88
C GLU A 330 26.46 4.22 26.59
N LEU A 331 26.83 5.33 25.96
CA LEU A 331 26.84 6.68 26.57
C LEU A 331 27.65 6.71 27.90
N SER A 332 28.75 5.99 27.97
CA SER A 332 29.55 5.81 29.20
C SER A 332 30.37 7.02 29.54
N SER A 333 30.72 7.85 28.58
CA SER A 333 31.54 9.06 28.73
C SER A 333 30.79 10.13 29.55
N SER A 334 31.53 10.87 30.38
CA SER A 334 30.98 11.96 31.19
C SER A 334 30.33 13.08 30.38
N GLN A 335 30.79 13.31 29.15
CA GLN A 335 30.23 14.31 28.24
C GLN A 335 28.77 13.98 27.83
N TYR A 336 28.35 12.70 27.91
CA TYR A 336 27.02 12.24 27.55
C TYR A 336 26.13 11.90 28.77
N GLU A 337 26.57 12.22 29.97
CA GLU A 337 25.84 11.92 31.22
C GLU A 337 24.40 12.44 31.21
N ALA A 338 24.20 13.70 30.81
CA ALA A 338 22.86 14.29 30.72
C ALA A 338 21.97 13.60 29.67
N LEU A 339 22.55 13.17 28.55
CA LEU A 339 21.84 12.43 27.51
C LEU A 339 21.47 11.02 28.00
N ARG A 340 22.39 10.31 28.65
CA ARG A 340 22.15 9.01 29.28
C ARG A 340 21.01 9.06 30.30
N ASP A 341 20.95 10.11 31.15
CA ASP A 341 19.90 10.27 32.15
C ASP A 341 18.53 10.50 31.52
N VAL A 342 18.46 11.25 30.40
CA VAL A 342 17.22 11.45 29.66
C VAL A 342 16.81 10.12 28.97
N PHE A 343 17.75 9.43 28.36
CA PHE A 343 17.54 8.15 27.69
C PHE A 343 17.00 7.10 28.67
N ASN A 344 17.66 6.94 29.84
CA ASN A 344 17.23 5.99 30.85
C ASN A 344 15.82 6.29 31.39
N ARG A 345 15.50 7.57 31.63
CA ARG A 345 14.15 7.99 32.03
C ARG A 345 13.10 7.67 30.98
N PHE A 346 13.43 7.84 29.71
CA PHE A 346 12.54 7.53 28.60
C PHE A 346 12.22 6.02 28.54
N TRP A 347 13.24 5.16 28.63
CA TRP A 347 13.08 3.71 28.59
C TRP A 347 12.40 3.15 29.84
N THR A 348 12.75 3.62 31.04
CA THR A 348 12.14 3.15 32.30
C THR A 348 10.66 3.57 32.43
N SER A 349 10.22 4.59 31.70
CA SER A 349 8.81 5.00 31.69
C SER A 349 7.92 4.13 30.78
N GLY A 350 8.44 3.05 30.19
CA GLY A 350 7.70 2.18 29.26
C GLY A 350 7.41 2.82 27.90
N ARG A 351 8.04 3.96 27.58
CA ARG A 351 7.86 4.71 26.33
C ARG A 351 8.88 4.33 25.25
N GLY A 352 9.80 3.43 25.55
CA GLY A 352 10.91 3.05 24.68
C GLY A 352 10.64 1.89 23.71
N ASP A 353 9.46 1.27 23.77
CA ASP A 353 9.12 0.12 22.90
C ASP A 353 8.58 0.64 21.56
N ILE A 354 9.51 1.03 20.68
CA ILE A 354 9.19 1.61 19.35
C ILE A 354 9.48 0.61 18.22
N SER A 355 9.97 -0.59 18.53
CA SER A 355 10.34 -1.60 17.53
C SER A 355 9.26 -2.64 17.27
#